data_ac36f4a32fce2a2c36017ed0e8223e29
#
_entry.id   ac36f4a32fce2a2c36017ed0e8223e29
#
_cell.length_a   1.000
_cell.length_b   1.000
_cell.length_c   1.000
_cell.angle_alpha   90.00
_cell.angle_beta   90.00
_cell.angle_gamma   90.00
#
_symmetry.space_group_name_H-M   'P 1'
#
loop_
_entity.id
_entity.type
_entity.pdbx_description
1 polymer ?
#
loop_
_entity_poly.entity_id
_entity_poly.type
_entity_poly.pdbx_seq_one_letter_code
_entity_poly.pdbx_strand_id
1 'polypeptide(L)'
;FYDYKLKDITDYFKDGDRITYYPGQRIKQSIQQQVLAQVKGIFYFGDRHILNTGIEYQYNRLESPHHIAGDIASVYTLAAYAQEEWTATSNLILTAGVRGTQHKETGLNLSPKVSALYKAGNFNLRASYAMGFKAPTIKELYYEHTGSIGGSSLTAYHGNTDLKAQTSQYTSISVEYAGNKFQASLTGYANFIRNMIELVEIKVTPEEKLLEIEKSKKYTNLTKARIYGIDFTFNYRPTKDIMLGGGYSYADPKAQYAADTGDNYMKYLYIDATSNHNATLNATWQHTWRCYRLGL
;
A
#
# COMPACT_ATOMS: atom_id res chain seq x y z
N PHE A 1 16.51 1.80 -10.71
CA PHE A 1 15.43 2.53 -11.44
C PHE A 1 15.80 4.01 -11.55
N TYR A 2 15.59 4.59 -12.72
CA TYR A 2 15.80 6.00 -13.01
C TYR A 2 14.64 6.48 -13.88
N ASP A 3 13.89 7.48 -13.42
CA ASP A 3 12.81 8.11 -14.16
C ASP A 3 13.10 9.61 -14.28
N TYR A 4 13.01 10.13 -15.51
CA TYR A 4 13.28 11.51 -15.85
C TYR A 4 12.07 12.08 -16.58
N LYS A 5 11.41 13.07 -15.97
CA LYS A 5 10.23 13.71 -16.55
C LYS A 5 10.54 15.13 -16.97
N LEU A 6 10.19 15.44 -18.21
CA LEU A 6 10.19 16.77 -18.79
C LEU A 6 8.76 17.28 -18.92
N LYS A 7 8.61 18.58 -18.82
CA LYS A 7 7.34 19.27 -19.07
C LYS A 7 7.57 20.33 -20.16
N ASP A 8 6.78 20.26 -21.23
CA ASP A 8 6.72 21.29 -22.23
C ASP A 8 5.83 22.43 -21.72
N ILE A 9 6.32 23.65 -21.78
CA ILE A 9 5.62 24.86 -21.36
C ILE A 9 4.76 25.33 -22.53
N THR A 10 3.44 25.31 -22.33
CA THR A 10 2.45 25.71 -23.34
C THR A 10 1.98 27.16 -23.19
N ASP A 11 2.21 27.76 -22.01
CA ASP A 11 1.83 29.11 -21.69
C ASP A 11 2.90 29.75 -20.79
N TYR A 12 2.80 31.06 -20.56
CA TYR A 12 3.71 31.78 -19.65
C TYR A 12 3.54 31.28 -18.22
N PHE A 13 4.64 30.90 -17.57
CA PHE A 13 4.66 30.63 -16.15
C PHE A 13 5.25 31.85 -15.43
N LYS A 14 4.49 32.40 -14.47
CA LYS A 14 4.87 33.59 -13.71
C LYS A 14 5.12 33.24 -12.24
N ASP A 15 6.11 33.92 -11.67
CA ASP A 15 6.33 34.02 -10.24
C ASP A 15 6.15 35.50 -9.85
N GLY A 16 4.96 35.82 -9.30
CA GLY A 16 4.52 37.22 -9.20
C GLY A 16 4.41 37.89 -10.57
N ASP A 17 4.99 39.06 -10.73
CA ASP A 17 5.04 39.81 -12.01
C ASP A 17 6.16 39.32 -12.94
N ARG A 18 7.05 38.45 -12.48
CA ARG A 18 8.19 37.96 -13.24
C ARG A 18 7.83 36.72 -14.05
N ILE A 19 8.02 36.76 -15.36
CA ILE A 19 7.89 35.59 -16.23
C ILE A 19 9.12 34.71 -16.01
N THR A 20 8.89 33.47 -15.55
CA THR A 20 9.93 32.50 -15.26
C THR A 20 10.16 31.55 -16.43
N TYR A 21 9.11 31.19 -17.17
CA TYR A 21 9.17 30.30 -18.32
C TYR A 21 8.32 30.83 -19.46
N TYR A 22 8.75 30.55 -20.71
CA TYR A 22 8.06 30.95 -21.93
C TYR A 22 7.47 29.73 -22.64
N PRO A 23 6.39 29.92 -23.44
CA PRO A 23 5.86 28.88 -24.32
C PRO A 23 6.95 28.30 -25.23
N GLY A 24 6.95 26.98 -25.40
CA GLY A 24 7.96 26.25 -26.18
C GLY A 24 9.21 25.84 -25.40
N GLN A 25 9.38 26.31 -24.18
CA GLN A 25 10.46 25.80 -23.32
C GLN A 25 10.14 24.43 -22.79
N ARG A 26 11.18 23.60 -22.65
CA ARG A 26 11.11 22.29 -21.99
C ARG A 26 11.87 22.35 -20.69
N ILE A 27 11.18 22.10 -19.59
CA ILE A 27 11.77 22.16 -18.25
C ILE A 27 11.83 20.79 -17.60
N LYS A 28 12.80 20.61 -16.71
CA LYS A 28 12.89 19.43 -15.86
C LYS A 28 11.76 19.46 -14.81
N GLN A 29 10.88 18.47 -14.83
CA GLN A 29 9.80 18.34 -13.87
C GLN A 29 10.25 17.52 -12.65
N SER A 30 10.86 16.36 -12.88
CA SER A 30 11.37 15.51 -11.80
C SER A 30 12.42 14.52 -12.30
N ILE A 31 13.33 14.15 -11.40
CA ILE A 31 14.22 13.00 -11.55
C ILE A 31 14.01 12.11 -10.32
N GLN A 32 13.63 10.88 -10.56
CA GLN A 32 13.51 9.86 -9.51
C GLN A 32 14.55 8.77 -9.71
N GLN A 33 15.30 8.49 -8.66
CA GLN A 33 16.33 7.45 -8.64
C GLN A 33 16.03 6.50 -7.50
N GLN A 34 16.15 5.19 -7.78
CA GLN A 34 16.02 4.15 -6.78
C GLN A 34 17.14 3.12 -6.98
N VAL A 35 17.82 2.82 -5.90
CA VAL A 35 18.78 1.71 -5.82
C VAL A 35 18.25 0.71 -4.81
N LEU A 36 18.17 -0.55 -5.21
CA LEU A 36 17.79 -1.67 -4.37
C LEU A 36 18.89 -2.73 -4.44
N ALA A 37 19.45 -3.08 -3.30
CA ALA A 37 20.36 -4.20 -3.15
C ALA A 37 19.76 -5.20 -2.15
N GLN A 38 19.71 -6.48 -2.51
CA GLN A 38 19.12 -7.52 -1.68
C GLN A 38 19.94 -8.82 -1.76
N VAL A 39 20.16 -9.42 -0.60
CA VAL A 39 20.72 -10.77 -0.47
C VAL A 39 19.70 -11.62 0.27
N LYS A 40 19.38 -12.80 -0.30
CA LYS A 40 18.45 -13.77 0.28
C LYS A 40 19.13 -15.11 0.43
N GLY A 41 18.83 -15.80 1.53
CA GLY A 41 19.24 -17.17 1.78
C GLY A 41 18.03 -18.02 2.14
N ILE A 42 17.99 -19.25 1.60
CA ILE A 42 17.02 -20.28 1.97
C ILE A 42 17.82 -21.47 2.46
N PHE A 43 17.59 -21.89 3.69
CA PHE A 43 18.30 -23.00 4.33
C PHE A 43 17.31 -24.08 4.71
N TYR A 44 17.61 -25.31 4.36
CA TYR A 44 16.83 -26.50 4.66
C TYR A 44 17.51 -27.28 5.76
N PHE A 45 16.83 -27.47 6.89
CA PHE A 45 17.33 -28.28 8.01
C PHE A 45 16.47 -29.55 8.12
N GLY A 46 16.94 -30.60 7.48
CA GLY A 46 16.15 -31.83 7.28
C GLY A 46 14.92 -31.58 6.42
N ASP A 47 13.90 -32.44 6.59
CA ASP A 47 12.66 -32.39 5.78
C ASP A 47 11.56 -31.51 6.40
N ARG A 48 11.81 -30.91 7.56
CA ARG A 48 10.75 -30.26 8.35
C ARG A 48 10.96 -28.77 8.57
N HIS A 49 12.16 -28.25 8.31
CA HIS A 49 12.49 -26.87 8.66
C HIS A 49 13.05 -26.13 7.44
N ILE A 50 12.44 -24.98 7.12
CA ILE A 50 12.88 -24.10 6.05
C ILE A 50 13.08 -22.71 6.64
N LEU A 51 14.33 -22.25 6.72
CA LEU A 51 14.67 -20.92 7.19
C LEU A 51 14.93 -20.01 5.99
N ASN A 52 14.12 -18.95 5.87
CA ASN A 52 14.30 -17.88 4.91
C ASN A 52 14.88 -16.66 5.62
N THR A 53 16.02 -16.16 5.14
CA THR A 53 16.64 -14.94 5.69
C THR A 53 17.06 -13.99 4.60
N GLY A 54 17.24 -12.73 4.93
CA GLY A 54 17.78 -11.76 3.97
C GLY A 54 18.07 -10.41 4.58
N ILE A 55 18.89 -9.67 3.83
CA ILE A 55 19.23 -8.28 4.08
C ILE A 55 18.85 -7.49 2.84
N GLU A 56 18.29 -6.31 3.03
CA GLU A 56 17.84 -5.43 1.96
C GLU A 56 18.26 -4.00 2.27
N TYR A 57 18.83 -3.33 1.29
CA TYR A 57 19.12 -1.90 1.32
C TYR A 57 18.41 -1.23 0.16
N GLN A 58 17.66 -0.18 0.47
CA GLN A 58 16.97 0.65 -0.52
C GLN A 58 17.33 2.11 -0.30
N TYR A 59 17.70 2.78 -1.39
CA TYR A 59 17.92 4.21 -1.45
C TYR A 59 17.00 4.83 -2.49
N ASN A 60 16.27 5.88 -2.10
CA ASN A 60 15.41 6.64 -2.97
C ASN A 60 15.86 8.11 -2.94
N ARG A 61 15.94 8.72 -4.13
CA ARG A 61 16.21 10.15 -4.32
C ARG A 61 15.16 10.71 -5.29
N LEU A 62 14.60 11.84 -4.92
CA LEU A 62 13.70 12.61 -5.75
C LEU A 62 14.25 14.03 -5.86
N GLU A 63 14.39 14.51 -7.09
CA GLU A 63 14.67 15.89 -7.42
C GLU A 63 13.47 16.45 -8.18
N SER A 64 12.84 17.49 -7.66
CA SER A 64 11.64 18.10 -8.26
C SER A 64 11.50 19.55 -7.79
N PRO A 65 12.05 20.51 -8.55
CA PRO A 65 12.14 21.92 -8.16
C PRO A 65 10.80 22.61 -7.87
N HIS A 66 9.68 22.02 -8.33
CA HIS A 66 8.35 22.63 -8.18
C HIS A 66 7.42 21.87 -7.23
N HIS A 67 7.91 20.76 -6.62
CA HIS A 67 7.04 19.91 -5.82
C HIS A 67 7.68 19.44 -4.51
N ILE A 68 8.98 19.69 -4.31
CA ILE A 68 9.70 19.23 -3.13
C ILE A 68 10.40 20.42 -2.48
N ALA A 69 10.17 20.61 -1.19
CA ALA A 69 10.87 21.62 -0.40
C ALA A 69 12.39 21.38 -0.48
N GLY A 70 13.13 22.43 -0.91
CA GLY A 70 14.58 22.34 -1.13
C GLY A 70 15.00 21.59 -2.38
N ASP A 71 14.08 21.37 -3.34
CA ASP A 71 14.30 20.80 -4.68
C ASP A 71 14.73 19.32 -4.71
N ILE A 72 15.44 18.84 -3.71
CA ILE A 72 16.00 17.49 -3.65
C ILE A 72 15.77 16.88 -2.27
N ALA A 73 15.25 15.66 -2.25
CA ALA A 73 15.12 14.88 -1.03
C ALA A 73 15.57 13.43 -1.24
N SER A 74 16.08 12.80 -0.19
CA SER A 74 16.48 11.40 -0.23
C SER A 74 16.20 10.68 1.08
N VAL A 75 15.81 9.42 0.97
CA VAL A 75 15.61 8.51 2.09
C VAL A 75 16.28 7.18 1.82
N TYR A 76 16.75 6.51 2.87
CA TYR A 76 17.23 5.15 2.80
C TYR A 76 16.50 4.25 3.79
N THR A 77 16.46 2.98 3.46
CA THR A 77 15.91 1.91 4.29
C THR A 77 16.89 0.75 4.29
N LEU A 78 17.24 0.27 5.49
CA LEU A 78 17.99 -0.97 5.67
C LEU A 78 17.10 -1.95 6.42
N ALA A 79 16.96 -3.17 5.93
CA ALA A 79 16.16 -4.19 6.58
C ALA A 79 16.88 -5.52 6.63
N ALA A 80 16.63 -6.26 7.72
CA ALA A 80 17.02 -7.65 7.85
C ALA A 80 15.82 -8.47 8.33
N TYR A 81 15.71 -9.71 7.87
CA TYR A 81 14.61 -10.59 8.25
C TYR A 81 15.05 -12.04 8.37
N ALA A 82 14.32 -12.77 9.21
CA ALA A 82 14.38 -14.21 9.30
C ALA A 82 12.95 -14.75 9.46
N GLN A 83 12.63 -15.84 8.75
CA GLN A 83 11.35 -16.54 8.83
C GLN A 83 11.60 -18.04 8.77
N GLU A 84 11.10 -18.74 9.75
CA GLU A 84 11.11 -20.19 9.85
C GLU A 84 9.74 -20.75 9.46
N GLU A 85 9.74 -21.80 8.63
CA GLU A 85 8.59 -22.66 8.37
C GLU A 85 8.88 -24.04 8.90
N TRP A 86 8.08 -24.48 9.85
CA TRP A 86 8.21 -25.77 10.52
C TRP A 86 7.03 -26.69 10.22
N THR A 87 7.30 -27.82 9.54
CA THR A 87 6.35 -28.91 9.36
C THR A 87 6.29 -29.73 10.65
N ALA A 88 5.49 -29.26 11.62
CA ALA A 88 5.39 -29.85 12.94
C ALA A 88 4.83 -31.27 12.92
N THR A 89 3.82 -31.51 12.07
CA THR A 89 3.27 -32.84 11.76
C THR A 89 2.94 -32.93 10.27
N SER A 90 2.51 -34.10 9.78
CA SER A 90 2.02 -34.28 8.40
C SER A 90 0.87 -33.30 8.04
N ASN A 91 0.15 -32.84 9.02
CA ASN A 91 -1.05 -32.03 8.85
C ASN A 91 -0.90 -30.59 9.36
N LEU A 92 0.15 -30.29 10.14
CA LEU A 92 0.34 -28.98 10.76
C LEU A 92 1.65 -28.32 10.32
N ILE A 93 1.56 -27.17 9.70
CA ILE A 93 2.69 -26.31 9.34
C ILE A 93 2.57 -25.02 10.15
N LEU A 94 3.64 -24.66 10.84
CA LEU A 94 3.78 -23.43 11.60
C LEU A 94 4.81 -22.51 10.94
N THR A 95 4.52 -21.23 10.87
CA THR A 95 5.47 -20.22 10.36
C THR A 95 5.63 -19.13 11.41
N ALA A 96 6.86 -18.75 11.69
CA ALA A 96 7.18 -17.60 12.53
C ALA A 96 8.32 -16.80 11.88
N GLY A 97 8.24 -15.48 11.93
CA GLY A 97 9.27 -14.63 11.36
C GLY A 97 9.26 -13.24 11.95
N VAL A 98 10.36 -12.54 11.76
CA VAL A 98 10.51 -11.14 12.14
C VAL A 98 11.32 -10.40 11.09
N ARG A 99 10.92 -9.17 10.78
CA ARG A 99 11.67 -8.21 9.97
C ARG A 99 11.97 -6.98 10.79
N GLY A 100 13.25 -6.62 10.91
CA GLY A 100 13.70 -5.32 11.42
C GLY A 100 13.95 -4.39 10.25
N THR A 101 13.42 -3.17 10.31
CA THR A 101 13.57 -2.16 9.24
C THR A 101 14.01 -0.85 9.87
N GLN A 102 15.21 -0.38 9.53
CA GLN A 102 15.74 0.93 9.87
C GLN A 102 15.47 1.89 8.72
N HIS A 103 14.67 2.91 8.96
CA HIS A 103 14.39 3.97 7.99
C HIS A 103 15.04 5.29 8.45
N LYS A 104 15.54 6.08 7.50
CA LYS A 104 16.25 7.34 7.77
C LYS A 104 15.50 8.27 8.73
N GLU A 105 14.21 8.48 8.51
CA GLU A 105 13.41 9.48 9.25
C GLU A 105 12.63 8.89 10.44
N THR A 106 12.25 7.61 10.37
CA THR A 106 11.37 7.01 11.39
C THR A 106 12.04 5.99 12.29
N GLY A 107 13.35 5.76 12.12
CA GLY A 107 14.14 4.86 12.96
C GLY A 107 13.83 3.38 12.75
N LEU A 108 14.08 2.57 13.78
CA LEU A 108 13.92 1.12 13.76
C LEU A 108 12.47 0.70 14.01
N ASN A 109 11.96 -0.18 13.16
CA ASN A 109 10.63 -0.78 13.27
C ASN A 109 10.72 -2.30 13.14
N LEU A 110 9.96 -3.02 13.97
CA LEU A 110 9.89 -4.47 13.96
C LEU A 110 8.53 -4.93 13.46
N SER A 111 8.54 -5.91 12.56
CA SER A 111 7.35 -6.51 11.95
C SER A 111 7.38 -8.03 12.15
N PRO A 112 6.89 -8.54 13.29
CA PRO A 112 6.73 -9.97 13.53
C PRO A 112 5.54 -10.53 12.74
N LYS A 113 5.62 -11.83 12.42
CA LYS A 113 4.57 -12.62 11.78
C LYS A 113 4.54 -14.03 12.37
N VAL A 114 3.34 -14.54 12.61
CA VAL A 114 3.12 -15.95 12.95
C VAL A 114 1.92 -16.46 12.16
N SER A 115 1.97 -17.73 11.75
CA SER A 115 0.81 -18.39 11.14
C SER A 115 0.83 -19.90 11.39
N ALA A 116 -0.35 -20.50 11.37
CA ALA A 116 -0.55 -21.93 11.44
C ALA A 116 -1.44 -22.37 10.27
N LEU A 117 -1.07 -23.44 9.60
CA LEU A 117 -1.84 -24.12 8.57
C LEU A 117 -2.10 -25.55 9.01
N TYR A 118 -3.39 -25.91 9.15
CA TYR A 118 -3.82 -27.27 9.45
C TYR A 118 -4.55 -27.88 8.24
N LYS A 119 -4.09 -29.03 7.79
CA LYS A 119 -4.65 -29.77 6.64
C LYS A 119 -5.53 -30.90 7.15
N ALA A 120 -6.83 -30.91 6.79
CA ALA A 120 -7.82 -31.90 7.18
C ALA A 120 -8.52 -32.45 5.93
N GLY A 121 -7.92 -33.47 5.31
CA GLY A 121 -8.41 -34.01 4.04
C GLY A 121 -8.41 -32.94 2.95
N ASN A 122 -9.58 -32.60 2.42
CA ASN A 122 -9.74 -31.57 1.39
C ASN A 122 -9.84 -30.15 1.98
N PHE A 123 -9.78 -29.98 3.29
CA PHE A 123 -9.85 -28.68 3.95
C PHE A 123 -8.48 -28.22 4.42
N ASN A 124 -8.18 -26.95 4.19
CA ASN A 124 -7.05 -26.23 4.76
C ASN A 124 -7.59 -25.14 5.67
N LEU A 125 -7.21 -25.19 6.95
CA LEU A 125 -7.53 -24.17 7.93
C LEU A 125 -6.27 -23.34 8.20
N ARG A 126 -6.34 -22.03 8.05
CA ARG A 126 -5.22 -21.14 8.31
C ARG A 126 -5.62 -20.05 9.29
N ALA A 127 -4.75 -19.82 10.28
CA ALA A 127 -4.81 -18.64 11.14
C ALA A 127 -3.49 -17.89 11.02
N SER A 128 -3.53 -16.55 10.96
CA SER A 128 -2.32 -15.73 10.88
C SER A 128 -2.46 -14.44 11.66
N TYR A 129 -1.33 -13.98 12.19
CA TYR A 129 -1.12 -12.66 12.75
C TYR A 129 0.17 -12.07 12.19
N ALA A 130 0.13 -10.80 11.78
CA ALA A 130 1.29 -10.10 11.29
C ALA A 130 1.24 -8.62 11.69
N MET A 131 2.39 -8.05 12.01
CA MET A 131 2.54 -6.60 12.11
C MET A 131 3.14 -6.05 10.80
N GLY A 132 2.56 -4.97 10.32
CA GLY A 132 3.02 -4.23 9.15
C GLY A 132 3.62 -2.88 9.55
N PHE A 133 4.47 -2.36 8.67
CA PHE A 133 5.12 -1.07 8.80
C PHE A 133 5.16 -0.38 7.43
N LYS A 134 4.83 0.91 7.41
CA LYS A 134 4.99 1.80 6.25
C LYS A 134 5.71 3.05 6.69
N ALA A 135 6.92 3.28 6.15
CA ALA A 135 7.62 4.56 6.31
C ALA A 135 6.94 5.64 5.46
N PRO A 136 6.99 6.93 5.87
CA PRO A 136 6.60 8.03 5.02
C PRO A 136 7.44 8.06 3.74
N THR A 137 6.80 8.38 2.62
CA THR A 137 7.48 8.59 1.33
C THR A 137 8.12 9.98 1.29
N ILE A 138 9.06 10.19 0.34
CA ILE A 138 9.65 11.51 0.10
C ILE A 138 8.58 12.56 -0.13
N LYS A 139 7.51 12.21 -0.89
CA LYS A 139 6.39 13.12 -1.13
C LYS A 139 5.63 13.46 0.16
N GLU A 140 5.33 12.47 0.99
CA GLU A 140 4.62 12.70 2.25
C GLU A 140 5.43 13.58 3.22
N LEU A 141 6.76 13.51 3.18
CA LEU A 141 7.66 14.29 4.04
C LEU A 141 7.92 15.70 3.53
N TYR A 142 8.17 15.87 2.23
CA TYR A 142 8.78 17.08 1.67
C TYR A 142 7.96 17.73 0.57
N TYR A 143 6.70 17.32 0.36
CA TYR A 143 5.86 17.92 -0.68
C TYR A 143 5.59 19.39 -0.39
N GLU A 144 5.82 20.24 -1.39
CA GLU A 144 5.50 21.65 -1.33
C GLU A 144 5.05 22.07 -2.73
N HIS A 145 3.76 22.34 -2.88
CA HIS A 145 3.18 22.64 -4.18
C HIS A 145 1.90 23.44 -4.04
N THR A 146 1.76 24.44 -4.89
CA THR A 146 0.50 25.17 -5.08
C THR A 146 0.01 24.94 -6.50
N GLY A 147 -1.23 24.52 -6.64
CA GLY A 147 -1.82 24.22 -7.93
C GLY A 147 -3.32 24.42 -7.95
N SER A 148 -3.88 24.62 -9.15
CA SER A 148 -5.31 24.71 -9.37
C SER A 148 -5.83 23.37 -9.87
N ILE A 149 -6.92 22.87 -9.25
CA ILE A 149 -7.68 21.72 -9.73
C ILE A 149 -8.97 22.25 -10.33
N GLY A 150 -9.14 22.10 -11.65
CA GLY A 150 -10.33 22.54 -12.37
C GLY A 150 -10.42 24.04 -12.68
N GLY A 151 -9.32 24.78 -12.57
CA GLY A 151 -9.16 26.10 -13.17
C GLY A 151 -9.63 27.33 -12.36
N SER A 152 -10.23 27.17 -11.18
CA SER A 152 -10.80 28.33 -10.48
C SER A 152 -10.32 28.54 -9.04
N SER A 153 -9.71 27.57 -8.37
CA SER A 153 -9.22 27.77 -7.01
C SER A 153 -7.81 27.23 -6.79
N LEU A 154 -6.98 27.99 -6.10
CA LEU A 154 -5.64 27.57 -5.71
C LEU A 154 -5.70 26.72 -4.44
N THR A 155 -5.01 25.58 -4.49
CA THR A 155 -4.84 24.69 -3.33
C THR A 155 -3.35 24.53 -3.04
N ALA A 156 -2.96 24.80 -1.79
CA ALA A 156 -1.63 24.50 -1.29
C ALA A 156 -1.55 23.05 -0.77
N TYR A 157 -0.42 22.40 -0.99
CA TYR A 157 -0.13 21.04 -0.55
C TYR A 157 1.18 21.02 0.20
N HIS A 158 1.18 20.53 1.42
CA HIS A 158 2.36 20.49 2.29
C HIS A 158 2.71 19.07 2.70
N GLY A 159 3.99 18.75 2.64
CA GLY A 159 4.57 17.61 3.31
C GLY A 159 4.65 17.82 4.83
N ASN A 160 5.14 16.83 5.53
CA ASN A 160 5.33 16.91 6.97
C ASN A 160 6.49 16.04 7.42
N THR A 161 7.57 16.67 7.86
CA THR A 161 8.78 15.98 8.35
C THR A 161 8.59 15.33 9.73
N ASP A 162 7.52 15.71 10.47
CA ASP A 162 7.20 15.12 11.79
C ASP A 162 6.36 13.85 11.70
N LEU A 163 6.13 13.33 10.48
CA LEU A 163 5.36 12.11 10.27
C LEU A 163 6.03 10.91 10.95
N LYS A 164 5.21 10.19 11.71
CA LYS A 164 5.57 8.89 12.28
C LYS A 164 5.27 7.79 11.29
N ALA A 165 6.02 6.69 11.39
CA ALA A 165 5.71 5.49 10.63
C ALA A 165 4.29 4.99 10.93
N GLN A 166 3.58 4.61 9.88
CA GLN A 166 2.32 3.90 10.00
C GLN A 166 2.61 2.45 10.38
N THR A 167 1.92 1.93 11.37
CA THR A 167 2.00 0.52 11.78
C THR A 167 0.64 -0.14 11.70
N SER A 168 0.60 -1.42 11.40
CA SER A 168 -0.64 -2.19 11.36
C SER A 168 -0.50 -3.53 12.08
N GLN A 169 -1.61 -4.01 12.62
CA GLN A 169 -1.77 -5.35 13.19
C GLN A 169 -2.87 -6.05 12.40
N TYR A 170 -2.48 -7.07 11.66
CA TYR A 170 -3.38 -7.84 10.81
C TYR A 170 -3.59 -9.23 11.40
N THR A 171 -4.83 -9.64 11.54
CA THR A 171 -5.23 -10.99 11.96
C THR A 171 -6.21 -11.55 10.94
N SER A 172 -6.04 -12.81 10.56
CA SER A 172 -6.98 -13.49 9.67
C SER A 172 -7.15 -14.96 10.04
N ILE A 173 -8.35 -15.46 9.74
CA ILE A 173 -8.69 -16.88 9.77
C ILE A 173 -9.29 -17.23 8.42
N SER A 174 -8.83 -18.30 7.79
CA SER A 174 -9.37 -18.77 6.52
C SER A 174 -9.64 -20.26 6.52
N VAL A 175 -10.68 -20.65 5.80
CA VAL A 175 -11.04 -22.02 5.48
C VAL A 175 -11.01 -22.14 3.96
N GLU A 176 -10.24 -23.09 3.46
CA GLU A 176 -10.17 -23.42 2.05
C GLU A 176 -10.61 -24.87 1.84
N TYR A 177 -11.47 -25.10 0.88
CA TYR A 177 -11.81 -26.42 0.36
C TYR A 177 -11.13 -26.62 -0.98
N ALA A 178 -10.32 -27.66 -1.09
CA ALA A 178 -9.53 -27.99 -2.29
C ALA A 178 -9.97 -29.36 -2.84
N GLY A 179 -11.12 -29.40 -3.53
CA GLY A 179 -11.61 -30.59 -4.24
C GLY A 179 -11.18 -30.61 -5.71
N ASN A 180 -11.36 -31.75 -6.37
CA ASN A 180 -10.93 -31.96 -7.76
C ASN A 180 -11.63 -31.04 -8.77
N LYS A 181 -12.93 -30.79 -8.56
CA LYS A 181 -13.76 -29.99 -9.46
C LYS A 181 -14.16 -28.65 -8.88
N PHE A 182 -14.11 -28.53 -7.56
CA PHE A 182 -14.55 -27.34 -6.84
C PHE A 182 -13.50 -26.95 -5.81
N GLN A 183 -13.13 -25.68 -5.82
CA GLN A 183 -12.27 -25.04 -4.82
C GLN A 183 -12.98 -23.80 -4.32
N ALA A 184 -12.95 -23.57 -3.02
CA ALA A 184 -13.50 -22.36 -2.43
C ALA A 184 -12.68 -21.95 -1.23
N SER A 185 -12.58 -20.65 -0.99
CA SER A 185 -11.91 -20.07 0.17
C SER A 185 -12.80 -19.00 0.80
N LEU A 186 -12.89 -19.03 2.11
CA LEU A 186 -13.53 -18.01 2.92
C LEU A 186 -12.51 -17.50 3.94
N THR A 187 -12.24 -16.19 3.92
CA THR A 187 -11.31 -15.55 4.85
C THR A 187 -12.01 -14.42 5.58
N GLY A 188 -11.99 -14.45 6.92
CA GLY A 188 -12.34 -13.32 7.76
C GLY A 188 -11.06 -12.64 8.28
N TYR A 189 -11.01 -11.31 8.30
CA TYR A 189 -9.84 -10.57 8.75
C TYR A 189 -10.18 -9.29 9.52
N ALA A 190 -9.21 -8.87 10.34
CA ALA A 190 -9.20 -7.58 11.02
C ALA A 190 -7.82 -6.94 10.85
N ASN A 191 -7.80 -5.65 10.52
CA ASN A 191 -6.59 -4.86 10.42
C ASN A 191 -6.73 -3.58 11.25
N PHE A 192 -5.85 -3.40 12.23
CA PHE A 192 -5.79 -2.21 13.09
C PHE A 192 -4.57 -1.40 12.72
N ILE A 193 -4.79 -0.16 12.28
CA ILE A 193 -3.74 0.74 11.81
C ILE A 193 -3.57 1.87 12.82
N ARG A 194 -2.32 2.24 13.10
CA ARG A 194 -1.95 3.40 13.90
C ARG A 194 -1.10 4.34 13.06
N ASN A 195 -1.22 5.63 13.32
CA ASN A 195 -0.48 6.68 12.61
C ASN A 195 -0.68 6.59 11.09
N MET A 196 -1.88 6.29 10.63
CA MET A 196 -2.21 6.27 9.22
C MET A 196 -1.86 7.62 8.59
N ILE A 197 -1.12 7.64 7.49
CA ILE A 197 -0.68 8.85 6.83
C ILE A 197 -1.70 9.21 5.77
N GLU A 198 -2.30 10.39 5.92
CA GLU A 198 -3.32 10.92 5.02
C GLU A 198 -3.08 12.39 4.71
N LEU A 199 -3.56 12.83 3.54
CA LEU A 199 -3.56 14.22 3.12
C LEU A 199 -4.89 14.88 3.58
N VAL A 200 -4.83 15.64 4.65
CA VAL A 200 -6.02 16.28 5.26
C VAL A 200 -6.07 17.78 4.97
N GLU A 201 -7.27 18.31 4.88
CA GLU A 201 -7.48 19.76 4.78
C GLU A 201 -7.15 20.43 6.12
N ILE A 202 -6.40 21.52 6.05
CA ILE A 202 -6.01 22.34 7.20
C ILE A 202 -6.49 23.79 7.00
N LYS A 203 -6.44 24.56 8.07
CA LYS A 203 -6.77 26.00 7.97
C LYS A 203 -5.74 26.71 7.09
N VAL A 204 -6.24 27.52 6.16
CA VAL A 204 -5.40 28.37 5.29
C VAL A 204 -4.72 29.42 6.18
N THR A 205 -3.41 29.55 6.05
CA THR A 205 -2.60 30.51 6.81
C THR A 205 -2.82 31.96 6.32
N PRO A 206 -2.48 32.99 7.12
CA PRO A 206 -2.57 34.38 6.65
C PRO A 206 -1.73 34.66 5.40
N GLU A 207 -0.54 34.05 5.29
CA GLU A 207 0.36 34.17 4.16
C GLU A 207 -0.26 33.54 2.90
N GLU A 208 -0.86 32.37 3.03
CA GLU A 208 -1.54 31.69 1.92
C GLU A 208 -2.76 32.48 1.43
N LYS A 209 -3.47 33.16 2.33
CA LYS A 209 -4.60 34.03 1.94
C LYS A 209 -4.15 35.21 1.11
N LEU A 210 -2.97 35.80 1.40
CA LEU A 210 -2.39 36.86 0.57
C LEU A 210 -2.03 36.39 -0.84
N LEU A 211 -1.81 35.08 -1.02
CA LEU A 211 -1.54 34.43 -2.31
C LEU A 211 -2.82 33.90 -2.98
N GLU A 212 -3.99 34.30 -2.49
CA GLU A 212 -5.31 33.87 -3.00
C GLU A 212 -5.52 32.34 -2.95
N ILE A 213 -4.84 31.65 -2.01
CA ILE A 213 -5.01 30.23 -1.78
C ILE A 213 -6.31 30.00 -1.00
N GLU A 214 -7.24 29.26 -1.58
CA GLU A 214 -8.54 28.99 -0.97
C GLU A 214 -8.53 27.76 -0.07
N LYS A 215 -7.67 26.77 -0.37
CA LYS A 215 -7.56 25.52 0.38
C LYS A 215 -6.12 25.20 0.68
N SER A 216 -5.88 24.65 1.85
CA SER A 216 -4.56 24.14 2.24
C SER A 216 -4.68 22.70 2.72
N LYS A 217 -3.78 21.83 2.29
CA LYS A 217 -3.75 20.41 2.63
C LYS A 217 -2.36 20.01 3.11
N LYS A 218 -2.31 19.21 4.18
CA LYS A 218 -1.05 18.75 4.76
C LYS A 218 -1.09 17.25 5.04
N TYR A 219 0.01 16.56 4.79
CA TYR A 219 0.16 15.17 5.22
C TYR A 219 0.22 15.10 6.74
N THR A 220 -0.62 14.24 7.32
CA THR A 220 -0.78 14.13 8.77
C THR A 220 -0.98 12.67 9.16
N ASN A 221 -0.52 12.29 10.34
CA ASN A 221 -0.87 11.00 10.91
C ASN A 221 -2.27 11.07 11.54
N LEU A 222 -3.21 10.28 11.02
CA LEU A 222 -4.47 10.00 11.68
C LEU A 222 -4.23 9.12 12.91
N THR A 223 -5.07 9.27 13.94
CA THR A 223 -4.85 8.59 15.21
C THR A 223 -4.92 7.08 15.08
N LYS A 224 -6.01 6.55 14.52
CA LYS A 224 -6.24 5.11 14.36
C LYS A 224 -7.15 4.87 13.16
N ALA A 225 -6.96 3.73 12.49
CA ALA A 225 -7.91 3.19 11.56
C ALA A 225 -8.12 1.70 11.82
N ARG A 226 -9.27 1.19 11.42
CA ARG A 226 -9.62 -0.23 11.51
C ARG A 226 -10.33 -0.68 10.25
N ILE A 227 -10.06 -1.89 9.83
CA ILE A 227 -10.71 -2.52 8.69
C ILE A 227 -11.11 -3.92 9.11
N TYR A 228 -12.40 -4.23 9.07
CA TYR A 228 -12.89 -5.60 9.17
C TYR A 228 -13.35 -6.04 7.79
N GLY A 229 -13.11 -7.29 7.44
CA GLY A 229 -13.55 -7.76 6.14
C GLY A 229 -13.73 -9.28 6.06
N ILE A 230 -14.41 -9.66 5.00
CA ILE A 230 -14.66 -11.05 4.62
C ILE A 230 -14.42 -11.16 3.13
N ASP A 231 -13.58 -12.13 2.73
CA ASP A 231 -13.31 -12.46 1.34
C ASP A 231 -13.77 -13.89 1.06
N PHE A 232 -14.56 -14.05 0.02
CA PHE A 232 -14.98 -15.34 -0.50
C PHE A 232 -14.51 -15.46 -1.95
N THR A 233 -13.92 -16.61 -2.29
CA THR A 233 -13.56 -16.93 -3.68
C THR A 233 -13.94 -18.36 -3.98
N PHE A 234 -14.28 -18.65 -5.24
CA PHE A 234 -14.52 -20.01 -5.69
C PHE A 234 -14.02 -20.21 -7.13
N ASN A 235 -13.65 -21.46 -7.43
CA ASN A 235 -13.42 -21.98 -8.78
C ASN A 235 -14.13 -23.29 -8.93
N TYR A 236 -14.89 -23.42 -10.00
CA TYR A 236 -15.65 -24.61 -10.32
C TYR A 236 -15.37 -25.07 -11.75
N ARG A 237 -14.90 -26.29 -11.89
CA ARG A 237 -14.59 -26.91 -13.17
C ARG A 237 -15.51 -28.12 -13.38
N PRO A 238 -16.76 -27.90 -13.88
CA PRO A 238 -17.72 -28.98 -14.12
C PRO A 238 -17.20 -30.00 -15.13
N THR A 239 -16.53 -29.50 -16.18
CA THR A 239 -15.89 -30.29 -17.23
C THR A 239 -14.45 -29.84 -17.46
N LYS A 240 -13.68 -30.59 -18.26
CA LYS A 240 -12.32 -30.20 -18.66
C LYS A 240 -12.27 -28.90 -19.49
N ASP A 241 -13.38 -28.58 -20.15
CA ASP A 241 -13.48 -27.46 -21.09
C ASP A 241 -14.11 -26.20 -20.48
N ILE A 242 -14.74 -26.30 -19.30
CA ILE A 242 -15.44 -25.19 -18.64
C ILE A 242 -14.85 -24.93 -17.27
N MET A 243 -14.52 -23.67 -17.00
CA MET A 243 -14.15 -23.19 -15.69
C MET A 243 -14.97 -21.94 -15.35
N LEU A 244 -15.61 -21.97 -14.20
CA LEU A 244 -16.33 -20.85 -13.61
C LEU A 244 -15.60 -20.41 -12.38
N GLY A 245 -15.40 -19.11 -12.21
CA GLY A 245 -14.77 -18.55 -11.03
C GLY A 245 -15.47 -17.29 -10.57
N GLY A 246 -15.29 -16.96 -9.31
CA GLY A 246 -15.84 -15.73 -8.77
C GLY A 246 -15.26 -15.39 -7.41
N GLY A 247 -15.48 -14.16 -7.02
CA GLY A 247 -15.10 -13.65 -5.73
C GLY A 247 -16.06 -12.59 -5.24
N TYR A 248 -16.18 -12.51 -3.94
CA TYR A 248 -16.90 -11.46 -3.25
C TYR A 248 -16.08 -11.00 -2.05
N SER A 249 -15.87 -9.70 -1.94
CA SER A 249 -15.17 -9.06 -0.83
C SER A 249 -16.07 -8.03 -0.18
N TYR A 250 -16.14 -8.06 1.13
CA TYR A 250 -16.72 -7.02 1.97
C TYR A 250 -15.65 -6.45 2.88
N ALA A 251 -15.56 -5.11 2.96
CA ALA A 251 -14.67 -4.42 3.88
C ALA A 251 -15.39 -3.24 4.55
N ASP A 252 -15.17 -3.06 5.86
CA ASP A 252 -15.66 -1.92 6.68
C ASP A 252 -14.46 -1.07 7.15
N PRO A 253 -13.92 -0.18 6.29
CA PRO A 253 -12.79 0.69 6.62
C PRO A 253 -13.25 1.94 7.35
N LYS A 254 -12.74 2.17 8.55
CA LYS A 254 -13.05 3.35 9.37
C LYS A 254 -11.80 3.93 10.01
N ALA A 255 -11.70 5.27 10.07
CA ALA A 255 -10.61 5.99 10.69
C ALA A 255 -11.10 7.03 11.69
N GLN A 256 -10.25 7.39 12.65
CA GLN A 256 -10.46 8.50 13.57
C GLN A 256 -9.68 9.71 13.07
N TYR A 257 -10.37 10.82 12.87
CA TYR A 257 -9.79 12.09 12.43
C TYR A 257 -9.60 13.00 13.64
N ALA A 258 -8.36 13.25 14.04
CA ALA A 258 -8.04 14.14 15.16
C ALA A 258 -8.25 15.63 14.83
N ALA A 259 -8.25 15.97 13.53
CA ALA A 259 -8.49 17.34 13.06
C ALA A 259 -9.97 17.73 13.05
N ASP A 260 -10.88 16.76 13.17
CA ASP A 260 -12.30 17.00 13.23
C ASP A 260 -12.67 17.54 14.62
N THR A 261 -13.46 18.60 14.67
CA THR A 261 -13.93 19.23 15.91
C THR A 261 -15.45 19.09 16.01
N GLY A 262 -15.96 18.93 17.23
CA GLY A 262 -17.39 18.77 17.47
C GLY A 262 -17.79 17.31 17.66
N ASP A 263 -19.01 16.96 17.22
CA ASP A 263 -19.62 15.64 17.48
C ASP A 263 -18.88 14.46 16.85
N ASN A 264 -18.03 14.70 15.83
CA ASN A 264 -17.26 13.68 15.14
C ASN A 264 -15.84 13.50 15.69
N TYR A 265 -15.41 14.34 16.65
CA TYR A 265 -14.08 14.24 17.23
C TYR A 265 -13.82 12.84 17.78
N MET A 266 -12.71 12.20 17.32
CA MET A 266 -12.28 10.86 17.71
C MET A 266 -13.30 9.73 17.45
N LYS A 267 -14.40 9.96 16.76
CA LYS A 267 -15.29 8.89 16.29
C LYS A 267 -14.70 8.19 15.07
N TYR A 268 -15.04 6.90 14.91
CA TYR A 268 -14.69 6.15 13.71
C TYR A 268 -15.65 6.49 12.58
N LEU A 269 -15.15 7.18 11.57
CA LEU A 269 -15.86 7.54 10.36
C LEU A 269 -15.36 6.67 9.18
N TYR A 270 -16.16 6.50 8.15
CA TYR A 270 -15.74 5.83 6.94
C TYR A 270 -14.59 6.58 6.26
N ILE A 271 -13.65 5.82 5.70
CA ILE A 271 -12.58 6.39 4.87
C ILE A 271 -13.18 6.73 3.51
N ASP A 272 -13.03 7.97 3.07
CA ASP A 272 -13.56 8.46 1.80
C ASP A 272 -13.01 7.68 0.60
N ALA A 273 -13.81 7.60 -0.45
CA ALA A 273 -13.49 6.94 -1.72
C ALA A 273 -13.14 5.45 -1.60
N THR A 274 -13.65 4.74 -0.57
CA THR A 274 -13.50 3.29 -0.42
C THR A 274 -14.78 2.56 -0.83
N SER A 275 -14.63 1.42 -1.53
CA SER A 275 -15.75 0.52 -1.84
C SER A 275 -15.87 -0.55 -0.74
N ASN A 276 -17.05 -0.66 -0.15
CA ASN A 276 -17.32 -1.68 0.86
C ASN A 276 -17.57 -3.06 0.27
N HIS A 277 -18.09 -3.12 -0.96
CA HIS A 277 -18.45 -4.35 -1.64
C HIS A 277 -17.76 -4.44 -2.99
N ASN A 278 -17.17 -5.58 -3.28
CA ASN A 278 -16.59 -5.92 -4.56
C ASN A 278 -17.00 -7.33 -4.95
N ALA A 279 -17.51 -7.52 -6.16
CA ALA A 279 -17.89 -8.82 -6.69
C ALA A 279 -17.31 -9.00 -8.09
N THR A 280 -16.76 -10.19 -8.34
CA THR A 280 -16.23 -10.57 -9.65
C THR A 280 -16.76 -11.94 -10.04
N LEU A 281 -17.10 -12.11 -11.32
CA LEU A 281 -17.47 -13.40 -11.90
C LEU A 281 -16.70 -13.55 -13.21
N ASN A 282 -16.19 -14.75 -13.44
CA ASN A 282 -15.51 -15.09 -14.67
C ASN A 282 -15.96 -16.48 -15.14
N ALA A 283 -16.04 -16.64 -16.44
CA ALA A 283 -16.30 -17.92 -17.09
C ALA A 283 -15.30 -18.11 -18.21
N THR A 284 -14.68 -19.27 -18.25
CA THR A 284 -13.75 -19.64 -19.30
C THR A 284 -14.25 -20.92 -19.95
N TRP A 285 -14.43 -20.88 -21.26
CA TRP A 285 -14.69 -22.05 -22.08
C TRP A 285 -13.54 -22.28 -23.04
N GLN A 286 -13.00 -23.49 -23.06
CA GLN A 286 -11.95 -23.90 -23.98
C GLN A 286 -12.36 -25.19 -24.64
N HIS A 287 -12.45 -25.19 -25.95
CA HIS A 287 -12.74 -26.38 -26.72
C HIS A 287 -11.61 -26.65 -27.71
N THR A 288 -11.18 -27.92 -27.76
CA THR A 288 -10.19 -28.36 -28.76
C THR A 288 -10.90 -29.24 -29.76
N TRP A 289 -11.07 -28.73 -30.98
CA TRP A 289 -11.65 -29.49 -32.08
C TRP A 289 -10.56 -29.82 -33.09
N ARG A 290 -10.25 -31.08 -33.22
CA ARG A 290 -9.15 -31.58 -34.05
C ARG A 290 -7.81 -30.93 -33.71
N CYS A 291 -7.34 -30.01 -34.57
CA CYS A 291 -6.06 -29.31 -34.42
C CYS A 291 -6.19 -27.87 -33.94
N TYR A 292 -7.41 -27.38 -33.63
CA TYR A 292 -7.66 -25.97 -33.26
C TYR A 292 -8.15 -25.86 -31.82
N ARG A 293 -7.66 -24.84 -31.11
CA ARG A 293 -8.14 -24.45 -29.79
C ARG A 293 -8.85 -23.10 -29.92
N LEU A 294 -10.14 -23.05 -29.60
CA LEU A 294 -10.92 -21.82 -29.43
C LEU A 294 -11.02 -21.50 -27.94
N GLY A 295 -10.68 -20.26 -27.56
CA GLY A 295 -10.87 -19.69 -26.24
C GLY A 295 -11.76 -18.46 -26.34
N LEU A 296 -12.73 -18.32 -25.43
CA LEU A 296 -13.58 -17.15 -25.20
C LEU A 296 -13.42 -16.67 -23.77
#